data_75a626bc68adc84b03d7f273b0a59145
#
_entry.id   75a626bc68adc84b03d7f273b0a59145
#
_cell.length_a   1.000
_cell.length_b   1.000
_cell.length_c   1.000
_cell.angle_alpha   90.00
_cell.angle_beta   90.00
_cell.angle_gamma   90.00
#
_symmetry.space_group_name_H-M   'P 1'
#
loop_
_entity.id
_entity.type
_entity.pdbx_description
1 polymer ?
#
loop_
_entity_poly.entity_id
_entity_poly.type
_entity_poly.pdbx_seq_one_letter_code
_entity_poly.pdbx_strand_id
1 'polypeptide(L)'
;SEDLLGSYICAGIGGALMAQIAVNVGMNLLKMDSTLNVNAVCEGIRDVFRAGAKLSADDAEVYYLRYMNYVLPEKARAYEEQFLADFAKSNRSYARTPSGVTYAVEVLGDQEQIPVSDRDSVALRYIIRTADGADVYSSYERRDTLRTSLGSLNKGMKESVKLIGKGGKINAWMPSAVAYGSAGDKELGIRPNATLYYE
;
A
#
# COMPACT_ATOMS: atom_id res chain seq x y z
N SER A 1 32.51 -44.30 -10.01
CA SER A 1 31.31 -44.14 -10.86
C SER A 1 30.05 -43.82 -10.09
N GLU A 2 29.84 -44.33 -8.87
CA GLU A 2 28.68 -43.97 -8.00
C GLU A 2 28.78 -42.56 -7.46
N ASP A 3 29.98 -42.06 -7.12
CA ASP A 3 30.21 -40.71 -6.65
C ASP A 3 29.89 -39.65 -7.73
N LEU A 4 30.15 -39.94 -8.99
CA LEU A 4 29.81 -39.05 -10.10
C LEU A 4 28.30 -38.93 -10.27
N LEU A 5 27.57 -40.04 -10.21
CA LEU A 5 26.10 -40.05 -10.33
C LEU A 5 25.43 -39.30 -9.18
N GLY A 6 25.91 -39.53 -7.96
CA GLY A 6 25.45 -38.78 -6.77
C GLY A 6 25.69 -37.26 -6.89
N SER A 7 26.85 -36.86 -7.40
CA SER A 7 27.19 -35.46 -7.66
C SER A 7 26.27 -34.80 -8.69
N TYR A 8 25.96 -35.50 -9.81
CA TYR A 8 25.02 -34.99 -10.82
C TYR A 8 23.59 -34.90 -10.32
N ILE A 9 23.13 -35.83 -9.49
CA ILE A 9 21.80 -35.80 -8.90
C ILE A 9 21.69 -34.63 -7.91
N CYS A 10 22.68 -34.45 -7.04
CA CYS A 10 22.71 -33.33 -6.09
C CYS A 10 22.80 -31.97 -6.81
N ALA A 11 23.60 -31.86 -7.86
CA ALA A 11 23.70 -30.63 -8.67
C ALA A 11 22.37 -30.35 -9.41
N GLY A 12 21.70 -31.36 -9.92
CA GLY A 12 20.39 -31.21 -10.57
C GLY A 12 19.30 -30.76 -9.62
N ILE A 13 19.21 -31.37 -8.43
CA ILE A 13 18.23 -31.00 -7.39
C ILE A 13 18.53 -29.59 -6.85
N GLY A 14 19.80 -29.30 -6.54
CA GLY A 14 20.21 -27.98 -6.08
C GLY A 14 19.95 -26.89 -7.10
N GLY A 15 20.24 -27.14 -8.37
CA GLY A 15 19.96 -26.24 -9.48
C GLY A 15 18.47 -25.95 -9.66
N ALA A 16 17.62 -26.97 -9.57
CA ALA A 16 16.16 -26.83 -9.67
C ALA A 16 15.59 -26.01 -8.49
N LEU A 17 16.08 -26.25 -7.27
CA LEU A 17 15.67 -25.50 -6.09
C LEU A 17 16.07 -24.01 -6.18
N MET A 18 17.31 -23.74 -6.61
CA MET A 18 17.79 -22.37 -6.79
C MET A 18 17.02 -21.63 -7.89
N ALA A 19 16.70 -22.32 -9.00
CA ALA A 19 15.87 -21.74 -10.05
C ALA A 19 14.46 -21.38 -9.52
N GLN A 20 13.85 -22.26 -8.71
CA GLN A 20 12.54 -21.99 -8.12
C GLN A 20 12.58 -20.77 -7.16
N ILE A 21 13.62 -20.65 -6.35
CA ILE A 21 13.81 -19.50 -5.46
C ILE A 21 13.94 -18.21 -6.27
N ALA A 22 14.78 -18.20 -7.32
CA ALA A 22 15.00 -17.04 -8.18
C ALA A 22 13.71 -16.61 -8.89
N VAL A 23 12.92 -17.54 -9.40
CA VAL A 23 11.61 -17.27 -10.00
C VAL A 23 10.65 -16.67 -8.98
N ASN A 24 10.58 -17.21 -7.77
CA ASN A 24 9.71 -16.70 -6.71
C ASN A 24 10.09 -15.27 -6.31
N VAL A 25 11.37 -14.97 -6.18
CA VAL A 25 11.86 -13.60 -5.89
C VAL A 25 11.49 -12.65 -7.02
N GLY A 26 11.73 -13.04 -8.27
CA GLY A 26 11.37 -12.23 -9.45
C GLY A 26 9.87 -11.96 -9.53
N MET A 27 9.03 -12.97 -9.29
CA MET A 27 7.57 -12.83 -9.27
C MET A 27 7.09 -11.92 -8.14
N ASN A 28 7.73 -11.96 -6.97
CA ASN A 28 7.40 -11.07 -5.88
C ASN A 28 7.75 -9.61 -6.20
N LEU A 29 8.90 -9.36 -6.82
CA LEU A 29 9.27 -8.02 -7.29
C LEU A 29 8.27 -7.48 -8.31
N LEU A 30 7.84 -8.30 -9.27
CA LEU A 30 6.83 -7.91 -10.26
C LEU A 30 5.46 -7.62 -9.64
N LYS A 31 5.09 -8.30 -8.55
CA LYS A 31 3.88 -7.98 -7.78
C LYS A 31 3.98 -6.66 -7.04
N MET A 32 5.19 -6.28 -6.62
CA MET A 32 5.43 -5.01 -5.91
C MET A 32 5.52 -3.83 -6.88
N ASP A 33 6.07 -4.04 -8.06
CA ASP A 33 6.17 -3.02 -9.12
C ASP A 33 5.87 -3.64 -10.49
N SER A 34 4.65 -3.43 -10.97
CA SER A 34 4.19 -3.92 -12.28
C SER A 34 4.84 -3.20 -13.47
N THR A 35 5.60 -2.12 -13.23
CA THR A 35 6.32 -1.39 -14.29
C THR A 35 7.68 -2.03 -14.63
N LEU A 36 8.14 -3.01 -13.84
CA LEU A 36 9.37 -3.73 -14.12
C LEU A 36 9.25 -4.53 -15.43
N ASN A 37 10.33 -4.52 -16.20
CA ASN A 37 10.40 -5.31 -17.43
C ASN A 37 10.61 -6.79 -17.10
N VAL A 38 9.57 -7.60 -17.32
CA VAL A 38 9.59 -9.06 -17.07
C VAL A 38 10.72 -9.76 -17.80
N ASN A 39 10.98 -9.38 -19.06
CA ASN A 39 12.07 -9.99 -19.84
C ASN A 39 13.42 -9.70 -19.22
N ALA A 40 13.66 -8.48 -18.75
CA ALA A 40 14.92 -8.12 -18.07
C ALA A 40 15.09 -8.90 -16.76
N VAL A 41 14.02 -9.13 -16.00
CA VAL A 41 14.07 -9.97 -14.79
C VAL A 41 14.41 -11.42 -15.16
N CYS A 42 13.79 -11.98 -16.18
CA CYS A 42 14.09 -13.33 -16.66
C CYS A 42 15.52 -13.47 -17.22
N GLU A 43 16.02 -12.44 -17.90
CA GLU A 43 17.41 -12.41 -18.39
C GLU A 43 18.39 -12.37 -17.22
N GLY A 44 18.19 -11.52 -16.23
CA GLY A 44 19.03 -11.44 -15.03
C GLY A 44 19.12 -12.79 -14.30
N ILE A 45 17.98 -13.46 -14.09
CA ILE A 45 17.94 -14.81 -13.50
C ILE A 45 18.77 -15.80 -14.35
N ARG A 46 18.61 -15.75 -15.65
CA ARG A 46 19.32 -16.63 -16.59
C ARG A 46 20.83 -16.40 -16.59
N ASP A 47 21.25 -15.14 -16.51
CA ASP A 47 22.65 -14.74 -16.47
C ASP A 47 23.35 -15.28 -15.22
N VAL A 48 22.70 -15.25 -14.07
CA VAL A 48 23.23 -15.85 -12.83
C VAL A 48 23.54 -17.34 -13.01
N PHE A 49 22.60 -18.12 -13.61
CA PHE A 49 22.80 -19.55 -13.82
C PHE A 49 23.84 -19.87 -14.89
N ARG A 50 24.15 -18.93 -15.79
CA ARG A 50 25.20 -19.08 -16.81
C ARG A 50 26.57 -18.57 -16.36
N ALA A 51 26.71 -18.21 -15.09
CA ALA A 51 27.90 -17.54 -14.54
C ALA A 51 28.29 -16.26 -15.30
N GLY A 52 27.30 -15.60 -15.90
CA GLY A 52 27.45 -14.36 -16.66
C GLY A 52 26.79 -13.16 -15.97
N ALA A 53 26.58 -13.21 -14.65
CA ALA A 53 25.99 -12.11 -13.89
C ALA A 53 26.76 -10.81 -14.09
N LYS A 54 26.05 -9.74 -14.49
CA LYS A 54 26.63 -8.41 -14.77
C LYS A 54 27.00 -7.65 -13.51
N LEU A 55 26.45 -8.06 -12.36
CA LEU A 55 26.70 -7.46 -11.06
C LEU A 55 27.24 -8.52 -10.09
N SER A 56 28.11 -8.10 -9.18
CA SER A 56 28.45 -8.91 -8.02
C SER A 56 27.25 -9.05 -7.09
N ALA A 57 27.26 -10.04 -6.17
CA ALA A 57 26.21 -10.20 -5.18
C ALA A 57 26.07 -8.96 -4.28
N ASP A 58 27.19 -8.37 -3.88
CA ASP A 58 27.21 -7.17 -3.02
C ASP A 58 26.67 -5.95 -3.75
N ASP A 59 27.03 -5.73 -5.01
CA ASP A 59 26.45 -4.65 -5.82
C ASP A 59 24.97 -4.85 -6.04
N ALA A 60 24.54 -6.08 -6.31
CA ALA A 60 23.11 -6.40 -6.49
C ALA A 60 22.30 -6.11 -5.22
N GLU A 61 22.85 -6.41 -4.02
CA GLU A 61 22.23 -6.08 -2.74
C GLU A 61 22.10 -4.57 -2.54
N VAL A 62 23.14 -3.80 -2.84
CA VAL A 62 23.12 -2.33 -2.76
C VAL A 62 22.05 -1.75 -3.69
N TYR A 63 21.96 -2.23 -4.94
CA TYR A 63 20.94 -1.80 -5.88
C TYR A 63 19.53 -2.18 -5.41
N TYR A 64 19.34 -3.39 -4.87
CA TYR A 64 18.08 -3.85 -4.34
C TYR A 64 17.61 -2.99 -3.16
N LEU A 65 18.49 -2.73 -2.19
CA LEU A 65 18.17 -1.88 -1.03
C LEU A 65 17.84 -0.44 -1.46
N ARG A 66 18.56 0.11 -2.42
CA ARG A 66 18.24 1.42 -2.99
C ARG A 66 16.88 1.43 -3.67
N TYR A 67 16.58 0.40 -4.46
CA TYR A 67 15.29 0.27 -5.11
C TYR A 67 14.14 0.20 -4.11
N MET A 68 14.24 -0.67 -3.12
CA MET A 68 13.20 -0.88 -2.11
C MET A 68 12.99 0.35 -1.22
N ASN A 69 14.06 1.04 -0.83
CA ASN A 69 13.97 2.12 0.16
C ASN A 69 13.73 3.50 -0.46
N TYR A 70 14.03 3.70 -1.73
CA TYR A 70 13.94 5.01 -2.39
C TYR A 70 13.07 4.99 -3.65
N VAL A 71 13.38 4.10 -4.60
CA VAL A 71 12.71 4.14 -5.92
C VAL A 71 11.25 3.70 -5.83
N LEU A 72 10.98 2.59 -5.17
CA LEU A 72 9.64 2.03 -5.06
C LEU A 72 8.68 2.94 -4.26
N PRO A 73 9.08 3.50 -3.09
CA PRO A 73 8.25 4.47 -2.38
C PRO A 73 7.99 5.76 -3.18
N GLU A 74 8.95 6.22 -3.96
CA GLU A 74 8.80 7.42 -4.78
C GLU A 74 7.84 7.19 -5.95
N LYS A 75 7.93 6.04 -6.61
CA LYS A 75 6.94 5.62 -7.62
C LYS A 75 5.53 5.51 -7.03
N ALA A 76 5.38 4.93 -5.85
CA ALA A 76 4.09 4.82 -5.18
C ALA A 76 3.49 6.20 -4.89
N ARG A 77 4.31 7.15 -4.43
CA ARG A 77 3.89 8.53 -4.18
C ARG A 77 3.49 9.27 -5.46
N ALA A 78 4.27 9.14 -6.52
CA ALA A 78 3.95 9.74 -7.81
C ALA A 78 2.63 9.19 -8.37
N TYR A 79 2.39 7.89 -8.24
CA TYR A 79 1.13 7.27 -8.62
C TYR A 79 -0.05 7.81 -7.80
N GLU A 80 0.12 7.95 -6.48
CA GLU A 80 -0.87 8.52 -5.57
C GLU A 80 -1.26 9.93 -5.98
N GLU A 81 -0.27 10.80 -6.21
CA GLU A 81 -0.49 12.18 -6.62
C GLU A 81 -1.26 12.26 -7.94
N GLN A 82 -0.86 11.46 -8.93
CA GLN A 82 -1.51 11.40 -10.23
C GLN A 82 -2.94 10.87 -10.11
N PHE A 83 -3.15 9.79 -9.36
CA PHE A 83 -4.47 9.21 -9.14
C PHE A 83 -5.45 10.21 -8.52
N LEU A 84 -5.03 10.88 -7.43
CA LEU A 84 -5.87 11.87 -6.74
C LEU A 84 -6.14 13.11 -7.59
N ALA A 85 -5.16 13.54 -8.39
CA ALA A 85 -5.34 14.66 -9.31
C ALA A 85 -6.35 14.33 -10.43
N ASP A 86 -6.27 13.14 -11.00
CA ASP A 86 -7.17 12.69 -12.06
C ASP A 86 -8.57 12.39 -11.50
N PHE A 87 -8.66 11.83 -10.31
CA PHE A 87 -9.93 11.62 -9.61
C PHE A 87 -10.65 12.96 -9.36
N ALA A 88 -9.94 13.97 -8.85
CA ALA A 88 -10.51 15.29 -8.58
C ALA A 88 -10.99 15.99 -9.85
N LYS A 89 -10.31 15.82 -10.99
CA LYS A 89 -10.75 16.36 -12.29
C LYS A 89 -12.05 15.73 -12.78
N SER A 90 -12.20 14.43 -12.56
CA SER A 90 -13.35 13.66 -13.02
C SER A 90 -14.57 13.76 -12.09
N ASN A 91 -14.34 14.10 -10.81
CA ASN A 91 -15.37 14.11 -9.77
C ASN A 91 -15.46 15.48 -9.10
N ARG A 92 -16.13 16.42 -9.78
CA ARG A 92 -16.27 17.82 -9.33
C ARG A 92 -17.04 18.02 -8.02
N SER A 93 -17.75 17.01 -7.56
CA SER A 93 -18.45 17.01 -6.27
C SER A 93 -17.52 16.80 -5.06
N TYR A 94 -16.28 16.38 -5.31
CA TYR A 94 -15.27 16.19 -4.26
C TYR A 94 -14.50 17.48 -3.99
N ALA A 95 -14.36 17.83 -2.72
CA ALA A 95 -13.48 18.89 -2.25
C ALA A 95 -12.15 18.30 -1.77
N ARG A 96 -11.15 19.15 -1.55
CA ARG A 96 -9.82 18.73 -1.11
C ARG A 96 -9.36 19.58 0.07
N THR A 97 -8.85 18.94 1.11
CA THR A 97 -8.20 19.61 2.23
C THR A 97 -6.75 20.02 1.88
N PRO A 98 -6.13 20.94 2.62
CA PRO A 98 -4.71 21.28 2.42
C PRO A 98 -3.75 20.09 2.59
N SER A 99 -4.11 19.10 3.39
CA SER A 99 -3.33 17.86 3.58
C SER A 99 -3.51 16.84 2.46
N GLY A 100 -4.42 17.11 1.50
CA GLY A 100 -4.66 16.28 0.34
C GLY A 100 -5.81 15.28 0.47
N VAL A 101 -6.55 15.25 1.59
CA VAL A 101 -7.76 14.43 1.71
C VAL A 101 -8.79 14.93 0.70
N THR A 102 -9.21 14.05 -0.21
CA THR A 102 -10.20 14.36 -1.25
C THR A 102 -11.54 13.72 -0.86
N TYR A 103 -12.55 14.53 -0.57
CA TYR A 103 -13.76 14.07 0.10
C TYR A 103 -15.05 14.59 -0.52
N ALA A 104 -16.12 13.85 -0.28
CA ALA A 104 -17.51 14.28 -0.50
C ALA A 104 -18.35 13.96 0.73
N VAL A 105 -19.10 14.96 1.20
CA VAL A 105 -20.04 14.79 2.30
C VAL A 105 -21.37 14.28 1.73
N GLU A 106 -21.79 13.08 2.15
CA GLU A 106 -23.10 12.54 1.79
C GLU A 106 -24.20 13.04 2.72
N VAL A 107 -23.90 13.09 4.03
CA VAL A 107 -24.81 13.56 5.07
C VAL A 107 -24.04 14.46 6.03
N LEU A 108 -24.46 15.70 6.20
CA LEU A 108 -23.78 16.66 7.10
C LEU A 108 -23.90 16.26 8.57
N GLY A 109 -25.02 15.65 8.96
CA GLY A 109 -25.31 15.36 10.35
C GLY A 109 -25.64 16.60 11.17
N ASP A 110 -25.65 16.45 12.48
CA ASP A 110 -25.95 17.51 13.43
C ASP A 110 -24.74 18.44 13.59
N GLN A 111 -24.83 19.64 13.04
CA GLN A 111 -23.73 20.61 12.99
C GLN A 111 -23.43 21.24 14.37
N GLU A 112 -24.31 21.10 15.34
CA GLU A 112 -24.05 21.51 16.73
C GLU A 112 -23.22 20.47 17.49
N GLN A 113 -23.09 19.27 16.94
CA GLN A 113 -22.33 18.14 17.50
C GLN A 113 -21.16 17.73 16.60
N ILE A 114 -20.33 18.70 16.20
CA ILE A 114 -19.08 18.46 15.50
C ILE A 114 -17.95 18.37 16.55
N PRO A 115 -17.08 17.34 16.51
CA PRO A 115 -15.96 17.26 17.43
C PRO A 115 -14.91 18.31 17.07
N VAL A 116 -14.43 19.03 18.06
CA VAL A 116 -13.50 20.17 17.91
C VAL A 116 -12.17 19.88 18.58
N SER A 117 -12.20 19.35 19.80
CA SER A 117 -11.02 19.06 20.62
C SER A 117 -10.54 17.63 20.42
N ASP A 118 -9.22 17.44 20.49
CA ASP A 118 -8.60 16.10 20.47
C ASP A 118 -9.08 15.19 21.63
N ARG A 119 -9.68 15.79 22.68
CA ARG A 119 -10.27 15.05 23.81
C ARG A 119 -11.73 14.62 23.57
N ASP A 120 -12.38 15.15 22.54
CA ASP A 120 -13.77 14.82 22.25
C ASP A 120 -13.90 13.34 21.88
N SER A 121 -14.90 12.68 22.42
CA SER A 121 -15.18 11.28 22.13
C SER A 121 -15.98 11.17 20.84
N VAL A 122 -15.56 10.25 20.00
CA VAL A 122 -16.25 9.90 18.73
C VAL A 122 -16.61 8.44 18.67
N ALA A 123 -17.70 8.13 18.02
CA ALA A 123 -18.14 6.77 17.71
C ALA A 123 -18.32 6.65 16.19
N LEU A 124 -17.47 5.84 15.57
CA LEU A 124 -17.35 5.74 14.11
C LEU A 124 -17.65 4.33 13.64
N ARG A 125 -18.38 4.23 12.54
CA ARG A 125 -18.42 3.05 11.67
C ARG A 125 -17.80 3.42 10.34
N TYR A 126 -16.96 2.57 9.80
CA TYR A 126 -16.23 2.90 8.57
C TYR A 126 -15.81 1.65 7.80
N ILE A 127 -15.56 1.85 6.53
CA ILE A 127 -14.97 0.89 5.62
C ILE A 127 -13.66 1.48 5.09
N ILE A 128 -12.62 0.66 4.96
CA ILE A 128 -11.38 1.03 4.29
C ILE A 128 -11.24 0.17 3.04
N ARG A 129 -10.99 0.81 1.90
CA ARG A 129 -10.70 0.15 0.62
C ARG A 129 -9.38 0.64 0.05
N THR A 130 -8.73 -0.23 -0.70
CA THR A 130 -7.57 0.14 -1.52
C THR A 130 -8.01 0.87 -2.78
N ALA A 131 -7.05 1.48 -3.52
CA ALA A 131 -7.34 2.21 -4.75
C ALA A 131 -7.91 1.32 -5.88
N ASP A 132 -7.66 0.02 -5.85
CA ASP A 132 -8.22 -0.99 -6.75
C ASP A 132 -9.58 -1.53 -6.29
N GLY A 133 -10.12 -1.00 -5.18
CA GLY A 133 -11.46 -1.31 -4.67
C GLY A 133 -11.54 -2.54 -3.76
N ALA A 134 -10.42 -3.13 -3.37
CA ALA A 134 -10.42 -4.25 -2.44
C ALA A 134 -10.74 -3.77 -1.02
N ASP A 135 -11.68 -4.45 -0.35
CA ASP A 135 -12.01 -4.18 1.06
C ASP A 135 -10.84 -4.63 1.97
N VAL A 136 -10.36 -3.70 2.77
CA VAL A 136 -9.28 -3.93 3.75
C VAL A 136 -9.86 -4.10 5.14
N TYR A 137 -10.85 -3.28 5.48
CA TYR A 137 -11.49 -3.28 6.77
C TYR A 137 -12.95 -2.83 6.65
N SER A 138 -13.84 -3.47 7.40
CA SER A 138 -15.25 -3.04 7.53
C SER A 138 -15.73 -3.23 8.96
N SER A 139 -16.04 -2.13 9.64
CA SER A 139 -16.65 -2.18 10.95
C SER A 139 -18.10 -2.71 10.91
N TYR A 140 -18.75 -2.61 9.76
CA TYR A 140 -20.08 -3.15 9.54
C TYR A 140 -20.08 -4.68 9.51
N GLU A 141 -19.13 -5.30 8.82
CA GLU A 141 -18.99 -6.75 8.79
C GLU A 141 -18.60 -7.30 10.17
N ARG A 142 -17.74 -6.58 10.87
CA ARG A 142 -17.31 -6.93 12.23
C ARG A 142 -18.38 -6.64 13.28
N ARG A 143 -19.47 -5.97 12.91
CA ARG A 143 -20.53 -5.50 13.82
C ARG A 143 -19.97 -4.72 15.00
N ASP A 144 -18.95 -3.91 14.74
CA ASP A 144 -18.24 -3.13 15.74
C ASP A 144 -18.42 -1.63 15.49
N THR A 145 -18.14 -0.84 16.50
CA THR A 145 -18.12 0.63 16.44
C THR A 145 -16.86 1.10 17.15
N LEU A 146 -15.99 1.76 16.42
CA LEU A 146 -14.81 2.37 17.00
C LEU A 146 -15.24 3.52 17.92
N ARG A 147 -14.96 3.39 19.21
CA ARG A 147 -15.20 4.42 20.24
C ARG A 147 -13.85 4.88 20.75
N THR A 148 -13.49 6.13 20.48
CA THR A 148 -12.19 6.65 20.83
C THR A 148 -12.23 8.18 20.95
N SER A 149 -11.11 8.79 21.35
CA SER A 149 -10.95 10.25 21.27
C SER A 149 -10.60 10.68 19.86
N LEU A 150 -10.99 11.89 19.47
CA LEU A 150 -10.65 12.47 18.17
C LEU A 150 -9.13 12.47 17.94
N GLY A 151 -8.34 12.77 18.98
CA GLY A 151 -6.89 12.80 18.92
C GLY A 151 -6.21 11.45 18.64
N SER A 152 -6.89 10.34 18.90
CA SER A 152 -6.38 8.98 18.64
C SER A 152 -6.57 8.51 17.21
N LEU A 153 -7.33 9.25 16.40
CA LEU A 153 -7.52 8.94 14.98
C LEU A 153 -6.27 9.34 14.18
N ASN A 154 -6.02 8.67 13.06
CA ASN A 154 -5.04 9.14 12.10
C ASN A 154 -5.46 10.51 11.55
N LYS A 155 -4.51 11.24 10.97
CA LYS A 155 -4.72 12.62 10.54
C LYS A 155 -5.86 12.77 9.54
N GLY A 156 -5.95 11.88 8.57
CA GLY A 156 -7.00 11.90 7.54
C GLY A 156 -8.38 11.65 8.11
N MET A 157 -8.53 10.66 9.00
CA MET A 157 -9.79 10.41 9.69
C MET A 157 -10.21 11.61 10.58
N LYS A 158 -9.25 12.17 11.33
CA LYS A 158 -9.49 13.34 12.17
C LYS A 158 -9.99 14.54 11.35
N GLU A 159 -9.37 14.82 10.21
CA GLU A 159 -9.82 15.89 9.32
C GLU A 159 -11.20 15.63 8.76
N SER A 160 -11.47 14.39 8.32
CA SER A 160 -12.77 14.00 7.76
C SER A 160 -13.91 14.08 8.78
N VAL A 161 -13.68 13.62 10.00
CA VAL A 161 -14.70 13.64 11.07
C VAL A 161 -15.06 15.07 11.49
N LYS A 162 -14.11 16.01 11.41
CA LYS A 162 -14.37 17.44 11.68
C LYS A 162 -15.22 18.15 10.62
N LEU A 163 -15.46 17.51 9.48
CA LEU A 163 -16.27 18.07 8.39
C LEU A 163 -17.75 17.68 8.50
N ILE A 164 -18.09 16.79 9.41
CA ILE A 164 -19.47 16.28 9.61
C ILE A 164 -19.82 16.30 11.09
N GLY A 165 -21.12 16.42 11.37
CA GLY A 165 -21.66 16.32 12.73
C GLY A 165 -22.15 14.89 13.03
N LYS A 166 -22.71 14.69 14.24
CA LYS A 166 -23.27 13.43 14.66
C LYS A 166 -24.35 12.93 13.69
N GLY A 167 -24.25 11.67 13.27
CA GLY A 167 -25.09 11.06 12.25
C GLY A 167 -24.69 11.44 10.82
N GLY A 168 -23.60 12.17 10.66
CA GLY A 168 -23.04 12.50 9.33
C GLY A 168 -22.38 11.32 8.65
N LYS A 169 -22.27 11.41 7.30
CA LYS A 169 -21.59 10.45 6.46
C LYS A 169 -20.69 11.17 5.45
N ILE A 170 -19.46 10.69 5.31
CA ILE A 170 -18.45 11.27 4.44
C ILE A 170 -17.67 10.16 3.72
N ASN A 171 -17.38 10.38 2.46
CA ASN A 171 -16.50 9.55 1.64
C ASN A 171 -15.20 10.30 1.42
N ALA A 172 -14.07 9.66 1.65
CA ALA A 172 -12.78 10.32 1.57
C ALA A 172 -11.68 9.43 0.99
N TRP A 173 -10.96 9.96 0.01
CA TRP A 173 -9.66 9.44 -0.41
C TRP A 173 -8.58 10.05 0.46
N MET A 174 -7.81 9.20 1.11
CA MET A 174 -6.75 9.60 2.03
C MET A 174 -5.39 9.28 1.43
N PRO A 175 -4.55 10.30 1.16
CA PRO A 175 -3.14 10.09 0.87
C PRO A 175 -2.45 9.30 1.98
N SER A 176 -1.46 8.52 1.63
CA SER A 176 -0.71 7.70 2.58
C SER A 176 -0.16 8.50 3.76
N ALA A 177 0.32 9.72 3.52
CA ALA A 177 0.90 10.61 4.53
C ALA A 177 -0.06 10.98 5.69
N VAL A 178 -1.37 10.90 5.47
CA VAL A 178 -2.40 11.19 6.49
C VAL A 178 -3.14 9.93 6.96
N ALA A 179 -2.76 8.76 6.45
CA ALA A 179 -3.31 7.45 6.79
C ALA A 179 -2.25 6.56 7.46
N TYR A 180 -1.68 5.58 6.73
CA TYR A 180 -0.74 4.60 7.27
C TYR A 180 0.72 4.84 6.85
N GLY A 181 1.00 5.89 6.06
CA GLY A 181 2.35 6.33 5.71
C GLY A 181 3.19 5.32 4.96
N SER A 182 4.50 5.46 5.11
CA SER A 182 5.50 4.58 4.50
C SER A 182 5.64 3.22 5.19
N ALA A 183 5.06 3.04 6.37
CA ALA A 183 5.07 1.76 7.07
C ALA A 183 3.95 0.83 6.56
N GLY A 184 2.80 1.39 6.18
CA GLY A 184 1.59 0.62 5.93
C GLY A 184 1.08 -0.07 7.21
N ASP A 185 0.28 -1.12 7.04
CA ASP A 185 -0.19 -1.97 8.14
C ASP A 185 -0.24 -3.43 7.67
N LYS A 186 0.60 -4.27 8.26
CA LYS A 186 0.70 -5.68 7.88
C LYS A 186 -0.51 -6.51 8.33
N GLU A 187 -1.13 -6.16 9.45
CA GLU A 187 -2.28 -6.87 9.98
C GLU A 187 -3.52 -6.63 9.13
N LEU A 188 -3.67 -5.40 8.65
CA LEU A 188 -4.73 -5.02 7.73
C LEU A 188 -4.38 -5.29 6.25
N GLY A 189 -3.16 -5.72 5.95
CA GLY A 189 -2.70 -5.90 4.58
C GLY A 189 -2.52 -4.61 3.77
N ILE A 190 -2.38 -3.48 4.45
CA ILE A 190 -2.16 -2.16 3.84
C ILE A 190 -0.68 -2.02 3.46
N ARG A 191 -0.42 -1.80 2.18
CA ARG A 191 0.94 -1.62 1.66
C ARG A 191 1.54 -0.27 2.09
N PRO A 192 2.88 -0.18 2.18
CA PRO A 192 3.57 1.11 2.28
C PRO A 192 3.11 2.09 1.20
N ASN A 193 2.91 3.34 1.58
CA ASN A 193 2.48 4.45 0.71
C ASN A 193 1.17 4.19 -0.04
N ALA A 194 0.25 3.43 0.53
CA ALA A 194 -1.05 3.17 -0.06
C ALA A 194 -2.02 4.34 0.11
N THR A 195 -2.63 4.78 -1.00
CA THR A 195 -3.82 5.63 -0.98
C THR A 195 -5.04 4.79 -0.62
N LEU A 196 -5.84 5.26 0.32
CA LEU A 196 -6.99 4.53 0.84
C LEU A 196 -8.29 5.32 0.68
N TYR A 197 -9.36 4.60 0.39
CA TYR A 197 -10.72 5.14 0.41
C TYR A 197 -11.39 4.77 1.73
N TYR A 198 -12.00 5.76 2.35
CA TYR A 198 -12.79 5.63 3.58
C TYR A 198 -14.24 6.02 3.31
N GLU A 199 -15.14 5.22 3.81
CA GLU A 199 -16.56 5.49 3.86
C GLU A 199 -17.05 5.50 5.30
#